data_ebded85435427aeb6b59815b7d5dad74
#
_entry.id   ebded85435427aeb6b59815b7d5dad74
#
_cell.length_a   1.000
_cell.length_b   1.000
_cell.length_c   1.000
_cell.angle_alpha   90.00
_cell.angle_beta   90.00
_cell.angle_gamma   90.00
#
_symmetry.space_group_name_H-M   'P 1'
#
loop_
_entity.id
_entity.type
_entity.pdbx_description
1 polymer ?
#
loop_
_entity_poly.entity_id
_entity_poly.type
_entity_poly.pdbx_seq_one_letter_code
_entity_poly.pdbx_strand_id
1 'polypeptide(L)'
;PDSKNIPTKESYKGNVSCIGPRACYDESKRVGETLCNIYHNLKGVSTNTIRPFNVFGPGMQETDYRVLPNFTSRIKGNIPLQIYGTGNQTRTFCYITDAMEGFIRVILNGVPGEAYNIGNPNPEISVIELIKKIEAILGKRVKYNKVDYPDSYPADEPNRRCPDISKCKKDLFYRPKVDWKKGVKETVEWYKKYFNSLF
;
A
#
# COMPACT_ATOMS: atom_id res chain seq x y z
N PRO A 1 -8.08 -6.06 -10.22
CA PRO A 1 -8.40 -7.49 -10.14
C PRO A 1 -7.34 -8.25 -9.38
N ASP A 2 -7.73 -9.40 -8.81
CA ASP A 2 -6.82 -10.24 -8.05
C ASP A 2 -5.71 -10.81 -8.93
N SER A 3 -4.48 -10.73 -8.45
CA SER A 3 -3.37 -11.43 -9.09
C SER A 3 -3.54 -12.94 -8.90
N LYS A 4 -3.42 -13.70 -9.98
CA LYS A 4 -3.33 -15.17 -9.91
C LYS A 4 -1.99 -15.62 -9.31
N ASN A 5 -0.98 -14.72 -9.29
CA ASN A 5 0.37 -14.97 -8.78
C ASN A 5 0.62 -14.11 -7.55
N ILE A 6 0.53 -14.70 -6.37
CA ILE A 6 0.79 -14.04 -5.09
C ILE A 6 1.75 -14.94 -4.28
N PRO A 7 2.85 -14.37 -3.78
CA PRO A 7 3.29 -12.97 -3.89
C PRO A 7 3.55 -12.54 -5.35
N THR A 8 3.22 -11.26 -5.67
CA THR A 8 3.24 -10.75 -7.04
C THR A 8 4.65 -10.30 -7.44
N LYS A 9 5.23 -10.95 -8.45
CA LYS A 9 6.54 -10.60 -9.02
C LYS A 9 6.43 -9.44 -10.01
N GLU A 10 7.56 -8.77 -10.28
CA GLU A 10 7.65 -7.71 -11.28
C GLU A 10 7.36 -8.20 -12.70
N SER A 11 7.65 -9.46 -13.01
CA SER A 11 7.34 -10.10 -14.29
C SER A 11 5.85 -10.34 -14.55
N TYR A 12 5.00 -10.21 -13.52
CA TYR A 12 3.56 -10.37 -13.69
C TYR A 12 2.95 -9.15 -14.39
N LYS A 13 2.40 -9.38 -15.59
CA LYS A 13 1.86 -8.31 -16.46
C LYS A 13 0.52 -7.74 -16.00
N GLY A 14 -0.08 -8.32 -14.98
CA GLY A 14 -1.38 -7.90 -14.48
C GLY A 14 -2.56 -8.56 -15.21
N ASN A 15 -3.73 -8.45 -14.60
CA ASN A 15 -5.00 -8.88 -15.15
C ASN A 15 -5.99 -7.74 -14.91
N VAL A 16 -5.93 -6.71 -15.74
CA VAL A 16 -6.73 -5.49 -15.61
C VAL A 16 -7.65 -5.34 -16.82
N SER A 17 -8.83 -4.76 -16.58
CA SER A 17 -9.78 -4.42 -17.63
C SER A 17 -9.50 -3.00 -18.12
N CYS A 18 -9.40 -2.81 -19.42
CA CYS A 18 -9.24 -1.48 -20.02
C CYS A 18 -10.55 -0.65 -20.00
N ILE A 19 -11.68 -1.27 -19.66
CA ILE A 19 -13.01 -0.64 -19.62
C ILE A 19 -13.68 -0.75 -18.24
N GLY A 20 -12.98 -1.32 -17.25
CA GLY A 20 -13.50 -1.47 -15.89
C GLY A 20 -13.49 -0.15 -15.11
N PRO A 21 -14.15 -0.09 -13.95
CA PRO A 21 -14.26 1.13 -13.13
C PRO A 21 -12.91 1.64 -12.62
N ARG A 22 -11.87 0.79 -12.58
CA ARG A 22 -10.49 1.17 -12.25
C ARG A 22 -9.62 1.45 -13.46
N ALA A 23 -10.14 1.30 -14.67
CA ALA A 23 -9.33 1.36 -15.90
C ALA A 23 -8.45 2.61 -15.98
N CYS A 24 -9.01 3.79 -15.69
CA CYS A 24 -8.23 5.05 -15.69
C CYS A 24 -7.00 4.97 -14.78
N TYR A 25 -7.13 4.44 -13.58
CA TYR A 25 -6.03 4.30 -12.65
C TYR A 25 -5.02 3.23 -13.12
N ASP A 26 -5.50 2.04 -13.42
CA ASP A 26 -4.64 0.90 -13.73
C ASP A 26 -3.88 1.13 -15.06
N GLU A 27 -4.56 1.61 -16.09
CA GLU A 27 -3.94 1.91 -17.40
C GLU A 27 -3.00 3.12 -17.33
N SER A 28 -3.31 4.16 -16.54
CA SER A 28 -2.37 5.27 -16.34
C SER A 28 -1.03 4.83 -15.76
N LYS A 29 -1.05 3.88 -14.81
CA LYS A 29 0.19 3.30 -14.26
C LYS A 29 0.94 2.47 -15.29
N ARG A 30 0.23 1.68 -16.09
CA ARG A 30 0.84 0.88 -17.18
C ARG A 30 1.47 1.76 -18.24
N VAL A 31 0.80 2.83 -18.66
CA VAL A 31 1.35 3.81 -19.59
C VAL A 31 2.62 4.44 -19.06
N GLY A 32 2.64 4.82 -17.76
CA GLY A 32 3.86 5.33 -17.12
C GLY A 32 5.03 4.36 -17.18
N GLU A 33 4.82 3.08 -16.93
CA GLU A 33 5.87 2.05 -17.07
C GLU A 33 6.30 1.87 -18.53
N THR A 34 5.36 1.90 -19.46
CA THR A 34 5.65 1.82 -20.90
C THR A 34 6.52 3.00 -21.34
N LEU A 35 6.21 4.22 -20.91
CA LEU A 35 7.00 5.41 -21.21
C LEU A 35 8.42 5.30 -20.63
N CYS A 36 8.58 4.87 -19.38
CA CYS A 36 9.90 4.63 -18.79
C CYS A 36 10.72 3.66 -19.65
N ASN A 37 10.10 2.56 -20.09
CA ASN A 37 10.76 1.58 -20.94
C ASN A 37 11.15 2.14 -22.33
N ILE A 38 10.26 2.93 -22.96
CA ILE A 38 10.52 3.58 -24.25
C ILE A 38 11.69 4.58 -24.12
N TYR A 39 11.67 5.43 -23.10
CA TYR A 39 12.76 6.40 -22.90
C TYR A 39 14.09 5.71 -22.63
N HIS A 40 14.08 4.62 -21.87
CA HIS A 40 15.28 3.83 -21.67
C HIS A 40 15.81 3.24 -22.98
N ASN A 41 14.98 2.46 -23.69
CA ASN A 41 15.43 1.68 -24.84
C ASN A 41 15.71 2.52 -26.11
N LEU A 42 14.90 3.57 -26.35
CA LEU A 42 15.01 4.36 -27.58
C LEU A 42 15.77 5.67 -27.42
N LYS A 43 15.88 6.19 -26.21
CA LYS A 43 16.52 7.48 -25.92
C LYS A 43 17.75 7.38 -25.03
N GLY A 44 18.09 6.18 -24.55
CA GLY A 44 19.24 5.98 -23.67
C GLY A 44 19.11 6.62 -22.29
N VAL A 45 17.89 7.03 -21.89
CA VAL A 45 17.67 7.64 -20.57
C VAL A 45 17.68 6.57 -19.50
N SER A 46 18.47 6.77 -18.46
CA SER A 46 18.46 5.86 -17.29
C SER A 46 17.16 6.03 -16.51
N THR A 47 16.24 5.09 -16.65
CA THR A 47 14.96 5.07 -15.95
C THR A 47 14.80 3.80 -15.15
N ASN A 48 14.11 3.89 -14.00
CA ASN A 48 13.63 2.74 -13.24
C ASN A 48 12.17 2.92 -12.87
N THR A 49 11.44 1.82 -12.75
CA THR A 49 10.06 1.83 -12.26
C THR A 49 10.02 1.32 -10.84
N ILE A 50 9.40 2.07 -9.94
CA ILE A 50 9.15 1.64 -8.56
C ILE A 50 7.66 1.35 -8.41
N ARG A 51 7.32 0.14 -7.92
CA ARG A 51 5.96 -0.30 -7.60
C ARG A 51 5.79 -0.39 -6.09
N PRO A 52 5.30 0.67 -5.42
CA PRO A 52 5.08 0.65 -3.97
C PRO A 52 3.85 -0.16 -3.58
N PHE A 53 3.97 -0.96 -2.50
CA PHE A 53 2.89 -1.78 -1.97
C PHE A 53 2.44 -1.28 -0.60
N ASN A 54 1.22 -0.70 -0.53
CA ASN A 54 0.53 -0.27 0.69
C ASN A 54 1.43 0.45 1.70
N VAL A 55 2.13 1.47 1.22
CA VAL A 55 2.96 2.33 2.07
C VAL A 55 2.08 3.11 3.04
N PHE A 56 2.47 3.15 4.30
CA PHE A 56 1.78 3.90 5.35
C PHE A 56 2.77 4.56 6.30
N GLY A 57 2.31 5.56 7.02
CA GLY A 57 3.11 6.26 8.03
C GLY A 57 2.60 7.66 8.30
N PRO A 58 3.33 8.45 9.07
CA PRO A 58 3.07 9.87 9.26
C PRO A 58 2.95 10.64 7.94
N GLY A 59 2.16 11.71 7.94
CA GLY A 59 1.99 12.58 6.77
C GLY A 59 0.87 12.20 5.81
N MET A 60 0.15 11.09 6.02
CA MET A 60 -1.05 10.78 5.25
C MET A 60 -2.19 11.71 5.66
N GLN A 61 -2.96 12.20 4.70
CA GLN A 61 -4.10 13.07 4.96
C GLN A 61 -5.20 12.35 5.74
N GLU A 62 -5.85 13.06 6.65
CA GLU A 62 -6.93 12.53 7.48
C GLU A 62 -8.17 12.13 6.66
N THR A 63 -8.40 12.84 5.56
CA THR A 63 -9.48 12.57 4.60
C THR A 63 -9.18 11.44 3.62
N ASP A 64 -8.00 10.81 3.72
CA ASP A 64 -7.63 9.71 2.85
C ASP A 64 -8.50 8.49 3.14
N TYR A 65 -9.16 7.95 2.11
CA TYR A 65 -10.06 6.81 2.21
C TYR A 65 -9.34 5.45 2.38
N ARG A 66 -8.00 5.41 2.27
CA ARG A 66 -7.24 4.19 2.52
C ARG A 66 -7.40 3.72 3.96
N VAL A 67 -7.30 2.41 4.18
CA VAL A 67 -7.73 1.77 5.43
C VAL A 67 -7.07 2.33 6.69
N LEU A 68 -5.75 2.57 6.70
CA LEU A 68 -5.06 3.05 7.91
C LEU A 68 -5.39 4.50 8.26
N PRO A 69 -5.28 5.50 7.35
CA PRO A 69 -5.72 6.86 7.66
C PRO A 69 -7.20 6.93 8.05
N ASN A 70 -8.07 6.25 7.30
CA ASN A 70 -9.51 6.23 7.60
C ASN A 70 -9.79 5.66 9.01
N PHE A 71 -9.14 4.55 9.37
CA PHE A 71 -9.30 3.97 10.70
C PHE A 71 -8.78 4.90 11.80
N THR A 72 -7.63 5.50 11.59
CA THR A 72 -7.02 6.42 12.56
C THR A 72 -7.90 7.65 12.79
N SER A 73 -8.39 8.27 11.72
CA SER A 73 -9.30 9.41 11.79
C SER A 73 -10.61 9.07 12.53
N ARG A 74 -11.23 7.94 12.20
CA ARG A 74 -12.47 7.49 12.85
C ARG A 74 -12.28 7.14 14.32
N ILE A 75 -11.17 6.50 14.66
CA ILE A 75 -10.83 6.18 16.06
C ILE A 75 -10.66 7.46 16.87
N LYS A 76 -10.00 8.46 16.30
CA LYS A 76 -9.84 9.79 16.92
C LYS A 76 -11.19 10.46 17.15
N GLY A 77 -12.05 10.48 16.15
CA GLY A 77 -13.40 11.05 16.23
C GLY A 77 -14.40 10.22 17.05
N ASN A 78 -13.97 9.09 17.65
CA ASN A 78 -14.85 8.13 18.32
C ASN A 78 -16.02 7.66 17.44
N ILE A 79 -15.79 7.57 16.11
CA ILE A 79 -16.75 7.14 15.10
C ILE A 79 -16.50 5.66 14.79
N PRO A 80 -17.54 4.83 14.67
CA PRO A 80 -17.37 3.42 14.29
C PRO A 80 -16.59 3.27 12.98
N LEU A 81 -15.64 2.33 12.91
CA LEU A 81 -14.94 2.00 11.67
C LEU A 81 -15.92 1.45 10.63
N GLN A 82 -15.63 1.68 9.37
CA GLN A 82 -16.35 1.06 8.26
C GLN A 82 -15.50 -0.03 7.65
N ILE A 83 -16.04 -1.23 7.58
CA ILE A 83 -15.44 -2.38 6.90
C ILE A 83 -16.27 -2.63 5.65
N TYR A 84 -15.67 -2.42 4.49
CA TYR A 84 -16.35 -2.73 3.23
C TYR A 84 -16.37 -4.24 2.99
N GLY A 85 -17.56 -4.77 2.68
CA GLY A 85 -17.79 -6.19 2.44
C GLY A 85 -17.54 -7.06 3.68
N THR A 86 -16.89 -8.20 3.49
CA THR A 86 -16.67 -9.20 4.56
C THR A 86 -15.57 -8.81 5.55
N GLY A 87 -14.60 -7.99 5.14
CA GLY A 87 -13.39 -7.69 5.91
C GLY A 87 -12.30 -8.76 5.83
N ASN A 88 -12.49 -9.80 4.99
CA ASN A 88 -11.51 -10.88 4.79
C ASN A 88 -10.44 -10.56 3.76
N GLN A 89 -10.60 -9.47 3.00
CA GLN A 89 -9.58 -9.01 2.06
C GLN A 89 -8.27 -8.75 2.78
N THR A 90 -7.17 -9.28 2.23
CA THR A 90 -5.84 -9.22 2.87
C THR A 90 -4.94 -8.18 2.22
N ARG A 91 -4.10 -7.57 3.04
CA ARG A 91 -3.08 -6.60 2.62
C ARG A 91 -1.80 -6.83 3.40
N THR A 92 -0.71 -6.47 2.79
CA THR A 92 0.56 -6.23 3.47
C THR A 92 0.77 -4.73 3.65
N PHE A 93 1.57 -4.32 4.60
CA PHE A 93 1.78 -2.91 4.91
C PHE A 93 3.27 -2.60 5.05
N CYS A 94 3.75 -1.61 4.33
CA CYS A 94 5.13 -1.16 4.37
C CYS A 94 5.21 0.20 5.06
N TYR A 95 6.02 0.32 6.11
CA TYR A 95 6.20 1.60 6.79
C TYR A 95 6.99 2.56 5.91
N ILE A 96 6.68 3.84 6.02
CA ILE A 96 7.21 4.88 5.11
C ILE A 96 8.74 4.91 5.07
N THR A 97 9.44 4.74 6.19
CA THR A 97 10.92 4.77 6.20
C THR A 97 11.52 3.60 5.43
N ASP A 98 10.93 2.40 5.54
CA ASP A 98 11.35 1.26 4.74
C ASP A 98 11.10 1.49 3.24
N ALA A 99 9.94 2.07 2.90
CA ALA A 99 9.64 2.41 1.51
C ALA A 99 10.63 3.43 0.95
N MET A 100 10.95 4.48 1.72
CA MET A 100 11.93 5.50 1.32
C MET A 100 13.33 4.92 1.17
N GLU A 101 13.77 4.02 2.08
CA GLU A 101 15.03 3.29 1.91
C GLU A 101 15.04 2.53 0.57
N GLY A 102 13.94 1.84 0.26
CA GLY A 102 13.80 1.13 -1.02
C GLY A 102 13.88 2.06 -2.23
N PHE A 103 13.22 3.20 -2.19
CA PHE A 103 13.23 4.20 -3.26
C PHE A 103 14.65 4.73 -3.51
N ILE A 104 15.35 5.12 -2.45
CA ILE A 104 16.74 5.61 -2.54
C ILE A 104 17.65 4.54 -3.13
N ARG A 105 17.51 3.28 -2.71
CA ARG A 105 18.30 2.16 -3.25
C ARG A 105 18.06 1.95 -4.75
N VAL A 106 16.81 2.05 -5.21
CA VAL A 106 16.49 1.96 -6.65
C VAL A 106 17.10 3.14 -7.42
N ILE A 107 16.99 4.36 -6.89
CA ILE A 107 17.56 5.55 -7.55
C ILE A 107 19.08 5.44 -7.70
N LEU A 108 19.78 4.97 -6.65
CA LEU A 108 21.23 4.93 -6.63
C LEU A 108 21.84 3.70 -7.33
N ASN A 109 21.18 2.55 -7.24
CA ASN A 109 21.76 1.26 -7.60
C ASN A 109 20.84 0.40 -8.47
N GLY A 110 19.67 0.89 -8.84
CA GLY A 110 18.74 0.14 -9.71
C GLY A 110 19.33 -0.08 -11.09
N VAL A 111 19.15 -1.28 -11.63
CA VAL A 111 19.55 -1.58 -13.01
C VAL A 111 18.64 -0.77 -13.93
N PRO A 112 19.20 0.08 -14.80
CA PRO A 112 18.40 0.90 -15.72
C PRO A 112 17.44 0.07 -16.57
N GLY A 113 16.24 0.58 -16.78
CA GLY A 113 15.17 -0.11 -17.51
C GLY A 113 14.33 -1.07 -16.68
N GLU A 114 14.75 -1.38 -15.44
CA GLU A 114 14.11 -2.40 -14.62
C GLU A 114 13.03 -1.85 -13.68
N ALA A 115 12.04 -2.72 -13.38
CA ALA A 115 11.03 -2.46 -12.37
C ALA A 115 11.36 -3.16 -11.05
N TYR A 116 11.02 -2.52 -9.92
CA TYR A 116 11.25 -3.02 -8.58
C TYR A 116 10.02 -2.87 -7.69
N ASN A 117 9.59 -3.97 -7.08
CA ASN A 117 8.57 -3.94 -6.04
C ASN A 117 9.17 -3.47 -4.72
N ILE A 118 8.61 -2.41 -4.14
CA ILE A 118 8.98 -1.91 -2.83
C ILE A 118 7.82 -2.12 -1.87
N GLY A 119 8.04 -2.90 -0.82
CA GLY A 119 7.02 -3.24 0.15
C GLY A 119 7.54 -4.17 1.24
N ASN A 120 6.68 -4.50 2.19
CA ASN A 120 6.95 -5.54 3.18
C ASN A 120 5.95 -6.68 2.97
N PRO A 121 6.39 -7.90 2.60
CA PRO A 121 5.48 -9.02 2.38
C PRO A 121 4.88 -9.59 3.69
N ASN A 122 5.38 -9.19 4.85
CA ASN A 122 4.97 -9.71 6.15
C ASN A 122 4.68 -8.60 7.17
N PRO A 123 3.62 -8.76 7.97
CA PRO A 123 2.58 -9.77 7.85
C PRO A 123 1.58 -9.44 6.73
N GLU A 124 1.04 -10.48 6.08
CA GLU A 124 -0.19 -10.34 5.28
C GLU A 124 -1.38 -10.57 6.23
N ILE A 125 -2.24 -9.58 6.37
CA ILE A 125 -3.35 -9.58 7.34
C ILE A 125 -4.66 -9.14 6.69
N SER A 126 -5.77 -9.68 7.20
CA SER A 126 -7.11 -9.23 6.83
C SER A 126 -7.46 -7.89 7.50
N VAL A 127 -8.49 -7.22 6.98
CA VAL A 127 -9.00 -5.98 7.59
C VAL A 127 -9.51 -6.25 9.01
N ILE A 128 -10.12 -7.40 9.25
CA ILE A 128 -10.56 -7.80 10.61
C ILE A 128 -9.38 -7.99 11.56
N GLU A 129 -8.31 -8.66 11.10
CA GLU A 129 -7.09 -8.83 11.89
C GLU A 129 -6.39 -7.50 12.15
N LEU A 130 -6.42 -6.58 11.17
CA LEU A 130 -5.91 -5.23 11.33
C LEU A 130 -6.60 -4.51 12.50
N ILE A 131 -7.93 -4.59 12.60
CA ILE A 131 -8.69 -4.00 13.71
C ILE A 131 -8.25 -4.59 15.04
N LYS A 132 -8.20 -5.93 15.16
CA LYS A 132 -7.75 -6.60 16.39
C LYS A 132 -6.35 -6.16 16.83
N LYS A 133 -5.45 -5.98 15.87
CA LYS A 133 -4.08 -5.49 16.12
C LYS A 133 -4.07 -4.02 16.58
N ILE A 134 -4.92 -3.18 16.01
CA ILE A 134 -5.08 -1.77 16.44
C ILE A 134 -5.68 -1.72 17.85
N GLU A 135 -6.69 -2.52 18.15
CA GLU A 135 -7.27 -2.65 19.51
C GLU A 135 -6.19 -3.02 20.54
N ALA A 136 -5.33 -3.97 20.21
CA ALA A 136 -4.23 -4.38 21.09
C ALA A 136 -3.21 -3.25 21.34
N ILE A 137 -2.96 -2.38 20.34
CA ILE A 137 -2.08 -1.21 20.49
C ILE A 137 -2.74 -0.11 21.33
N LEU A 138 -4.04 0.08 21.15
CA LEU A 138 -4.80 1.12 21.86
C LEU A 138 -5.21 0.72 23.30
N GLY A 139 -5.15 -0.56 23.62
CA GLY A 139 -5.64 -1.11 24.91
C GLY A 139 -7.16 -1.00 25.09
N LYS A 140 -7.93 -0.79 24.00
CA LYS A 140 -9.39 -0.65 24.05
C LYS A 140 -10.06 -1.22 22.80
N ARG A 141 -11.33 -1.63 22.95
CA ARG A 141 -12.16 -2.07 21.83
C ARG A 141 -12.54 -0.90 20.93
N VAL A 142 -12.62 -1.19 19.64
CA VAL A 142 -13.02 -0.23 18.60
C VAL A 142 -14.32 -0.72 17.98
N LYS A 143 -15.34 0.14 17.95
CA LYS A 143 -16.61 -0.17 17.29
C LYS A 143 -16.40 -0.17 15.77
N TYR A 144 -17.03 -1.10 15.07
CA TYR A 144 -17.05 -1.13 13.62
C TYR A 144 -18.38 -1.63 13.05
N ASN A 145 -18.71 -1.18 11.87
CA ASN A 145 -19.84 -1.64 11.08
C ASN A 145 -19.36 -2.25 9.79
N LYS A 146 -19.95 -3.37 9.36
CA LYS A 146 -19.81 -3.87 7.99
C LYS A 146 -20.78 -3.14 7.12
N VAL A 147 -20.28 -2.61 6.01
CA VAL A 147 -21.06 -1.84 5.04
C VAL A 147 -20.79 -2.38 3.65
N ASP A 148 -21.77 -2.21 2.76
CA ASP A 148 -21.57 -2.53 1.35
C ASP A 148 -20.56 -1.55 0.73
N TYR A 149 -19.95 -1.98 -0.37
CA TYR A 149 -19.10 -1.08 -1.14
C TYR A 149 -19.95 0.04 -1.74
N PRO A 150 -19.51 1.32 -1.65
CA PRO A 150 -20.17 2.40 -2.35
C PRO A 150 -20.20 2.15 -3.87
N ASP A 151 -21.21 2.64 -4.57
CA ASP A 151 -21.28 2.54 -6.04
C ASP A 151 -20.03 3.13 -6.73
N SER A 152 -19.43 4.14 -6.12
CA SER A 152 -18.17 4.74 -6.57
C SER A 152 -16.94 3.89 -6.29
N TYR A 153 -17.06 2.81 -5.50
CA TYR A 153 -15.91 1.95 -5.18
C TYR A 153 -15.65 1.03 -6.37
N PRO A 154 -14.38 0.91 -6.80
CA PRO A 154 -14.06 0.07 -7.95
C PRO A 154 -14.40 -1.40 -7.69
N ALA A 155 -15.31 -1.95 -8.49
CA ALA A 155 -15.70 -3.36 -8.40
C ALA A 155 -14.51 -4.34 -8.57
N ASP A 156 -13.44 -3.86 -9.22
CA ASP A 156 -12.21 -4.62 -9.49
C ASP A 156 -11.13 -4.45 -8.41
N GLU A 157 -11.47 -3.93 -7.22
CA GLU A 157 -10.48 -3.80 -6.15
C GLU A 157 -9.99 -5.20 -5.72
N PRO A 158 -8.68 -5.46 -5.74
CA PRO A 158 -8.14 -6.77 -5.43
C PRO A 158 -8.46 -7.22 -4.00
N ASN A 159 -8.88 -8.48 -3.84
CA ASN A 159 -9.09 -9.08 -2.52
C ASN A 159 -7.78 -9.34 -1.80
N ARG A 160 -6.70 -9.58 -2.54
CA ARG A 160 -5.39 -9.91 -1.98
C ARG A 160 -4.27 -9.11 -2.65
N ARG A 161 -3.40 -8.49 -1.84
CA ARG A 161 -2.19 -7.79 -2.31
C ARG A 161 -0.99 -8.12 -1.43
N CYS A 162 -0.03 -8.81 -2.01
CA CYS A 162 1.25 -9.12 -1.37
C CYS A 162 2.37 -9.04 -2.42
N PRO A 163 3.43 -8.23 -2.21
CA PRO A 163 4.54 -8.14 -3.15
C PRO A 163 5.50 -9.31 -3.02
N ASP A 164 6.06 -9.77 -4.12
CA ASP A 164 7.34 -10.45 -4.11
C ASP A 164 8.43 -9.39 -4.21
N ILE A 165 9.30 -9.33 -3.20
CA ILE A 165 10.45 -8.39 -3.14
C ILE A 165 11.78 -9.10 -3.34
N SER A 166 11.78 -10.33 -3.84
CA SER A 166 12.99 -11.15 -4.00
C SER A 166 14.02 -10.47 -4.90
N LYS A 167 13.57 -9.83 -5.99
CA LYS A 167 14.43 -9.07 -6.90
C LYS A 167 15.11 -7.91 -6.18
N CYS A 168 14.34 -7.08 -5.47
CA CYS A 168 14.88 -5.95 -4.74
C CYS A 168 15.82 -6.38 -3.60
N LYS A 169 15.54 -7.51 -2.94
CA LYS A 169 16.45 -8.11 -1.95
C LYS A 169 17.76 -8.54 -2.58
N LYS A 170 17.72 -9.19 -3.75
CA LYS A 170 18.90 -9.69 -4.45
C LYS A 170 19.74 -8.55 -5.01
N ASP A 171 19.14 -7.67 -5.78
CA ASP A 171 19.84 -6.67 -6.58
C ASP A 171 20.28 -5.45 -5.76
N LEU A 172 19.47 -5.08 -4.75
CA LEU A 172 19.62 -3.83 -4.00
C LEU A 172 19.81 -4.03 -2.50
N PHE A 173 19.86 -5.27 -2.02
CA PHE A 173 19.94 -5.59 -0.58
C PHE A 173 18.82 -4.94 0.25
N TYR A 174 17.67 -4.64 -0.39
CA TYR A 174 16.52 -4.05 0.28
C TYR A 174 15.89 -5.05 1.25
N ARG A 175 15.73 -4.63 2.50
CA ARG A 175 15.09 -5.43 3.55
C ARG A 175 14.25 -4.50 4.42
N PRO A 176 12.90 -4.59 4.38
CA PRO A 176 12.06 -3.85 5.32
C PRO A 176 12.37 -4.29 6.75
N LYS A 177 12.55 -3.32 7.66
CA LYS A 177 13.04 -3.55 9.04
C LYS A 177 12.05 -3.12 10.10
N VAL A 178 11.13 -2.22 9.74
CA VAL A 178 10.21 -1.65 10.72
C VAL A 178 9.13 -2.69 11.05
N ASP A 179 9.07 -3.03 12.33
CA ASP A 179 7.99 -3.87 12.85
C ASP A 179 6.65 -3.17 12.65
N TRP A 180 5.66 -3.92 12.22
CA TRP A 180 4.34 -3.43 11.89
C TRP A 180 3.68 -2.69 13.07
N LYS A 181 3.77 -3.24 14.29
CA LYS A 181 3.18 -2.64 15.49
C LYS A 181 3.83 -1.30 15.81
N LYS A 182 5.17 -1.21 15.68
CA LYS A 182 5.92 0.02 15.85
C LYS A 182 5.45 1.08 14.85
N GLY A 183 5.39 0.73 13.56
CA GLY A 183 4.96 1.66 12.51
C GLY A 183 3.54 2.19 12.72
N VAL A 184 2.58 1.32 13.11
CA VAL A 184 1.21 1.75 13.41
C VAL A 184 1.18 2.65 14.65
N LYS A 185 1.90 2.30 15.71
CA LYS A 185 1.97 3.13 16.91
C LYS A 185 2.49 4.53 16.60
N GLU A 186 3.61 4.65 15.91
CA GLU A 186 4.19 5.94 15.50
C GLU A 186 3.22 6.74 14.61
N THR A 187 2.52 6.07 13.69
CA THR A 187 1.50 6.71 12.86
C THR A 187 0.36 7.28 13.70
N VAL A 188 -0.19 6.49 14.62
CA VAL A 188 -1.28 6.93 15.51
C VAL A 188 -0.83 8.08 16.42
N GLU A 189 0.37 8.02 16.98
CA GLU A 189 0.93 9.10 17.82
C GLU A 189 1.12 10.38 17.02
N TRP A 190 1.57 10.28 15.77
CA TRP A 190 1.68 11.44 14.89
C TRP A 190 0.31 12.08 14.61
N TYR A 191 -0.71 11.28 14.30
CA TYR A 191 -2.07 11.80 14.10
C TYR A 191 -2.60 12.50 15.36
N LYS A 192 -2.39 11.92 16.53
CA LYS A 192 -2.77 12.56 17.80
C LYS A 192 -2.11 13.92 17.98
N LYS A 193 -0.84 14.05 17.63
CA LYS A 193 -0.07 15.28 17.80
C LYS A 193 -0.48 16.38 16.83
N TYR A 194 -0.64 16.04 15.56
CA TYR A 194 -0.77 17.05 14.50
C TYR A 194 -2.20 17.38 14.10
N PHE A 195 -3.15 16.53 14.41
CA PHE A 195 -4.57 16.78 14.11
C PHE A 195 -5.41 17.14 15.36
N ASN A 196 -4.83 17.19 16.56
CA ASN A 196 -5.52 17.71 17.75
C ASN A 196 -5.73 19.23 17.73
N SER A 197 -5.12 19.95 16.79
CA SER A 197 -5.20 21.41 16.69
C SER A 197 -6.29 21.93 15.75
N LEU A 198 -7.10 21.05 15.15
CA LEU A 198 -8.11 21.41 14.15
C LEU A 198 -9.56 21.18 14.61
N PHE A 199 -9.79 20.92 15.91
CA PHE A 199 -11.13 20.84 16.50
C PHE A 199 -11.17 21.42 17.91
#